data_28d75b3619beb06cd9820a58ee6f7243
#
_entry.id   28d75b3619beb06cd9820a58ee6f7243
#
_cell.length_a   1.000
_cell.length_b   1.000
_cell.length_c   1.000
_cell.angle_alpha   90.00
_cell.angle_beta   90.00
_cell.angle_gamma   90.00
#
_symmetry.space_group_name_H-M   'P 1'
#
loop_
_entity.id
_entity.type
_entity.pdbx_description
1 polymer ?
#
loop_
_entity_poly.entity_id
_entity_poly.type
_entity_poly.pdbx_seq_one_letter_code
_entity_poly.pdbx_strand_id
1 'polypeptide(L)'
;MTHQRLTAWISVGSTYTYLTAMRIKALQQEKNLQIEIIPISIRKIMRDMDNIPFPPSKESKVRHMWRDIERRAELYGLPIPKVPVPYPLKKFDLANQIGIVANTEGWFLEYLETTYSLWFLEGLEAGSDQNLRQVFSLLDKDARNVISKATMDSTIQIYEKNTELAKSRGVFGV
;
A
#
# COMPACT_ATOMS: atom_id res chain seq x y z
N MET A 1 1.40 -20.63 23.83
CA MET A 1 1.95 -19.30 23.51
C MET A 1 0.80 -18.44 23.00
N THR A 2 0.52 -17.32 23.65
CA THR A 2 -0.54 -16.40 23.20
C THR A 2 -0.05 -15.71 21.91
N HIS A 3 -0.74 -15.97 20.78
CA HIS A 3 -0.48 -15.24 19.54
C HIS A 3 -0.82 -13.76 19.75
N GLN A 4 0.13 -12.89 19.47
CA GLN A 4 -0.15 -11.45 19.42
C GLN A 4 -0.96 -11.16 18.15
N ARG A 5 -2.11 -10.53 18.31
CA ARG A 5 -2.99 -10.13 17.21
C ARG A 5 -2.81 -8.66 16.93
N LEU A 6 -2.47 -8.33 15.69
CA LEU A 6 -2.26 -6.95 15.23
C LEU A 6 -3.25 -6.62 14.11
N THR A 7 -3.75 -5.41 14.09
CA THR A 7 -4.51 -4.89 12.94
C THR A 7 -3.62 -3.92 12.17
N ALA A 8 -3.41 -4.20 10.90
CA ALA A 8 -2.62 -3.36 9.99
C ALA A 8 -3.56 -2.62 9.03
N TRP A 9 -3.66 -1.30 9.20
CA TRP A 9 -4.34 -0.41 8.27
C TRP A 9 -3.38 -0.06 7.15
N ILE A 10 -3.67 -0.52 5.93
CA ILE A 10 -2.73 -0.36 4.80
C ILE A 10 -3.39 0.39 3.65
N SER A 11 -2.65 1.33 3.08
CA SER A 11 -3.06 2.03 1.88
C SER A 11 -1.95 2.01 0.83
N VAL A 12 -2.24 1.41 -0.33
CA VAL A 12 -1.34 1.46 -1.49
C VAL A 12 -1.23 2.91 -1.95
N GLY A 13 0.00 3.42 -2.02
CA GLY A 13 0.27 4.81 -2.37
C GLY A 13 0.81 5.66 -1.23
N SER A 14 0.89 5.14 0.00
CA SER A 14 1.73 5.73 1.04
C SER A 14 3.19 5.33 0.79
N THR A 15 4.08 6.31 0.76
CA THR A 15 5.49 6.07 0.40
C THR A 15 6.24 5.26 1.46
N TYR A 16 5.98 5.51 2.74
CA TYR A 16 6.58 4.75 3.84
C TYR A 16 6.09 3.30 3.93
N THR A 17 4.94 2.99 3.37
CA THR A 17 4.44 1.61 3.29
C THR A 17 5.37 0.68 2.49
N TYR A 18 6.28 1.22 1.65
CA TYR A 18 7.35 0.44 1.04
C TYR A 18 8.12 -0.39 2.08
N LEU A 19 8.52 0.23 3.18
CA LEU A 19 9.27 -0.43 4.24
C LEU A 19 8.48 -1.55 4.93
N THR A 20 7.16 -1.40 5.04
CA THR A 20 6.26 -2.42 5.57
C THR A 20 6.03 -3.52 4.54
N ALA A 21 5.74 -3.17 3.29
CA ALA A 21 5.47 -4.10 2.20
C ALA A 21 6.60 -5.12 2.02
N MET A 22 7.85 -4.65 2.10
CA MET A 22 9.04 -5.48 1.91
C MET A 22 9.43 -6.34 3.13
N ARG A 23 8.77 -6.17 4.29
CA ARG A 23 9.13 -6.83 5.56
C ARG A 23 8.03 -7.64 6.20
N ILE A 24 6.77 -7.32 5.93
CA ILE A 24 5.64 -7.81 6.71
C ILE A 24 5.54 -9.33 6.73
N LYS A 25 5.84 -10.02 5.62
CA LYS A 25 5.83 -11.48 5.53
C LYS A 25 6.91 -12.11 6.43
N ALA A 26 8.14 -11.59 6.36
CA ALA A 26 9.24 -12.07 7.18
C ALA A 26 8.94 -11.86 8.68
N LEU A 27 8.41 -10.68 9.03
CA LEU A 27 8.03 -10.37 10.41
C LEU A 27 6.90 -11.27 10.93
N GLN A 28 5.92 -11.61 10.11
CA GLN A 28 4.86 -12.56 10.49
C GLN A 28 5.43 -13.93 10.86
N GLN A 29 6.35 -14.43 10.04
CA GLN A 29 6.99 -15.73 10.26
C GLN A 29 7.94 -15.70 11.46
N GLU A 30 8.83 -14.72 11.52
CA GLU A 30 9.84 -14.59 12.57
C GLU A 30 9.22 -14.40 13.97
N LYS A 31 8.20 -13.58 14.07
CA LYS A 31 7.56 -13.22 15.34
C LYS A 31 6.28 -13.99 15.62
N ASN A 32 5.88 -14.93 14.74
CA ASN A 32 4.64 -15.69 14.85
C ASN A 32 3.40 -14.79 15.09
N LEU A 33 3.31 -13.70 14.29
CA LEU A 33 2.26 -12.69 14.44
C LEU A 33 1.02 -13.06 13.62
N GLN A 34 -0.15 -12.89 14.20
CA GLN A 34 -1.41 -12.87 13.45
C GLN A 34 -1.74 -11.43 13.07
N ILE A 35 -1.63 -11.11 11.78
CA ILE A 35 -1.90 -9.77 11.27
C ILE A 35 -3.21 -9.77 10.49
N GLU A 36 -4.21 -9.05 11.00
CA GLU A 36 -5.42 -8.72 10.28
C GLU A 36 -5.15 -7.48 9.41
N ILE A 37 -5.23 -7.64 8.10
CA ILE A 37 -4.96 -6.55 7.15
C ILE A 37 -6.28 -5.92 6.74
N ILE A 38 -6.35 -4.59 6.84
CA ILE A 38 -7.51 -3.80 6.44
C ILE A 38 -7.07 -2.73 5.44
N PRO A 39 -7.31 -2.92 4.14
CA PRO A 39 -7.01 -1.91 3.12
C PRO A 39 -7.94 -0.70 3.26
N ILE A 40 -7.37 0.51 3.24
CA ILE A 40 -8.07 1.79 3.46
C ILE A 40 -7.64 2.88 2.49
N SER A 41 -8.40 3.98 2.44
CA SER A 41 -8.00 5.22 1.78
C SER A 41 -7.37 6.19 2.76
N ILE A 42 -6.06 6.12 2.95
CA ILE A 42 -5.39 7.13 3.79
C ILE A 42 -5.51 8.53 3.17
N ARG A 43 -5.59 8.63 1.84
CA ARG A 43 -5.76 9.90 1.14
C ARG A 43 -7.08 10.59 1.49
N LYS A 44 -8.18 9.83 1.68
CA LYS A 44 -9.47 10.37 2.13
C LYS A 44 -9.35 10.88 3.57
N ILE A 45 -8.79 10.08 4.47
CA ILE A 45 -8.58 10.47 5.87
C ILE A 45 -7.74 11.75 5.97
N MET A 46 -6.62 11.82 5.23
CA MET A 46 -5.75 13.00 5.25
C MET A 46 -6.42 14.25 4.70
N ARG A 47 -7.25 14.13 3.66
CA ARG A 47 -8.04 15.27 3.15
C ARG A 47 -9.05 15.78 4.17
N ASP A 48 -9.72 14.89 4.87
CA ASP A 48 -10.70 15.24 5.91
C ASP A 48 -10.05 15.94 7.12
N MET A 49 -8.74 15.75 7.30
CA MET A 49 -7.92 16.40 8.33
C MET A 49 -7.20 17.66 7.83
N ASP A 50 -7.51 18.13 6.61
CA ASP A 50 -6.78 19.22 5.94
C ASP A 50 -5.25 18.98 5.87
N ASN A 51 -4.87 17.72 5.80
CA ASN A 51 -3.48 17.30 5.73
C ASN A 51 -3.15 16.77 4.34
N ILE A 52 -2.64 17.66 3.47
CA ILE A 52 -2.13 17.26 2.16
C ILE A 52 -0.67 16.84 2.32
N PRO A 53 -0.33 15.55 2.16
CA PRO A 53 1.04 15.12 2.28
C PRO A 53 1.86 15.65 1.10
N PHE A 54 2.92 16.36 1.43
CA PHE A 54 4.00 16.72 0.50
C PHE A 54 3.56 17.41 -0.80
N PRO A 55 2.88 18.57 -0.75
CA PRO A 55 2.62 19.34 -1.96
C PRO A 55 3.95 19.72 -2.62
N PRO A 56 4.00 19.87 -3.95
CA PRO A 56 5.23 20.22 -4.68
C PRO A 56 5.95 21.47 -4.13
N SER A 57 5.20 22.38 -3.53
CA SER A 57 5.76 23.59 -2.89
C SER A 57 6.64 23.31 -1.65
N LYS A 58 6.62 22.09 -1.11
CA LYS A 58 7.43 21.68 0.06
C LYS A 58 8.59 20.76 -0.34
N GLU A 59 9.39 21.17 -1.33
CA GLU A 59 10.49 20.38 -1.90
C GLU A 59 11.46 19.81 -0.87
N SER A 60 11.86 20.60 0.12
CA SER A 60 12.78 20.14 1.17
C SER A 60 12.18 18.97 1.99
N LYS A 61 10.86 19.03 2.25
CA LYS A 61 10.15 17.96 2.97
C LYS A 61 10.02 16.71 2.12
N VAL A 62 9.74 16.86 0.83
CA VAL A 62 9.69 15.74 -0.14
C VAL A 62 11.05 15.07 -0.27
N ARG A 63 12.11 15.84 -0.43
CA ARG A 63 13.49 15.34 -0.49
C ARG A 63 13.90 14.61 0.79
N HIS A 64 13.54 15.16 1.95
CA HIS A 64 13.79 14.50 3.23
C HIS A 64 13.06 13.15 3.33
N MET A 65 11.78 13.09 2.93
CA MET A 65 11.00 11.85 2.91
C MET A 65 11.69 10.76 2.08
N TRP A 66 12.11 11.07 0.85
CA TRP A 66 12.82 10.10 0.01
C TRP A 66 14.11 9.62 0.65
N ARG A 67 14.91 10.54 1.18
CA ARG A 67 16.16 10.18 1.84
C ARG A 67 15.97 9.36 3.12
N ASP A 68 14.91 9.62 3.88
CA ASP A 68 14.57 8.83 5.08
C ASP A 68 14.15 7.40 4.70
N ILE A 69 13.38 7.23 3.63
CA ILE A 69 12.99 5.90 3.13
C ILE A 69 14.23 5.10 2.69
N GLU A 70 15.17 5.71 1.94
CA GLU A 70 16.43 5.06 1.55
C GLU A 70 17.21 4.58 2.78
N ARG A 71 17.45 5.47 3.75
CA ARG A 71 18.20 5.14 4.98
C ARG A 71 17.54 4.04 5.79
N ARG A 72 16.22 4.05 5.89
CA ARG A 72 15.49 2.99 6.59
C ARG A 72 15.51 1.68 5.83
N ALA A 73 15.45 1.70 4.51
CA ALA A 73 15.60 0.51 3.69
C ALA A 73 16.98 -0.12 3.92
N GLU A 74 18.04 0.69 3.88
CA GLU A 74 19.41 0.26 4.19
C GLU A 74 19.53 -0.32 5.61
N LEU A 75 19.00 0.39 6.62
CA LEU A 75 19.01 -0.05 8.02
C LEU A 75 18.31 -1.40 8.22
N TYR A 76 17.26 -1.67 7.45
CA TYR A 76 16.50 -2.91 7.55
C TYR A 76 16.99 -4.03 6.62
N GLY A 77 18.07 -3.81 5.87
CA GLY A 77 18.58 -4.77 4.89
C GLY A 77 17.64 -5.02 3.72
N LEU A 78 16.79 -4.04 3.38
CA LEU A 78 15.86 -4.11 2.26
C LEU A 78 16.52 -3.64 0.96
N PRO A 79 15.97 -4.02 -0.21
CA PRO A 79 16.40 -3.44 -1.47
C PRO A 79 16.34 -1.91 -1.41
N ILE A 80 17.41 -1.25 -1.85
CA ILE A 80 17.47 0.22 -1.84
C ILE A 80 16.57 0.77 -2.94
N PRO A 81 15.57 1.60 -2.61
CA PRO A 81 14.64 2.12 -3.59
C PRO A 81 15.30 3.13 -4.56
N LYS A 82 14.83 3.16 -5.80
CA LYS A 82 15.26 4.14 -6.82
C LYS A 82 14.39 5.39 -6.75
N VAL A 83 14.63 6.23 -5.77
CA VAL A 83 13.82 7.42 -5.52
C VAL A 83 14.39 8.69 -6.21
N PRO A 84 13.56 9.67 -6.57
CA PRO A 84 12.11 9.70 -6.37
C PRO A 84 11.35 8.76 -7.32
N VAL A 85 10.32 8.10 -6.81
CA VAL A 85 9.40 7.32 -7.64
C VAL A 85 8.24 8.19 -8.14
N PRO A 86 7.49 7.77 -9.19
CA PRO A 86 6.25 8.44 -9.60
C PRO A 86 5.29 8.61 -8.41
N TYR A 87 5.03 9.86 -8.02
CA TYR A 87 4.21 10.23 -6.86
C TYR A 87 3.67 11.65 -7.02
N PRO A 88 2.43 11.95 -6.61
CA PRO A 88 1.40 11.05 -6.07
C PRO A 88 0.77 10.14 -7.14
N LEU A 89 0.21 8.99 -6.71
CA LEU A 89 -0.40 8.03 -7.64
C LEU A 89 -1.62 8.63 -8.35
N LYS A 90 -1.72 8.39 -9.66
CA LYS A 90 -2.87 8.81 -10.49
C LYS A 90 -4.08 7.91 -10.28
N LYS A 91 -3.88 6.58 -10.23
CA LYS A 91 -4.94 5.59 -10.04
C LYS A 91 -4.95 5.04 -8.61
N PHE A 92 -4.86 5.93 -7.61
CA PHE A 92 -4.77 5.60 -6.19
C PHE A 92 -5.92 4.70 -5.71
N ASP A 93 -7.17 5.07 -6.03
CA ASP A 93 -8.33 4.32 -5.55
C ASP A 93 -8.40 2.93 -6.18
N LEU A 94 -8.12 2.80 -7.48
CA LEU A 94 -8.07 1.50 -8.15
C LEU A 94 -7.02 0.56 -7.52
N ALA A 95 -5.82 1.06 -7.21
CA ALA A 95 -4.79 0.26 -6.55
C ALA A 95 -5.26 -0.26 -5.20
N ASN A 96 -6.00 0.53 -4.42
CA ASN A 96 -6.53 0.12 -3.13
C ASN A 96 -7.76 -0.80 -3.24
N GLN A 97 -8.64 -0.57 -4.22
CA GLN A 97 -9.78 -1.46 -4.52
C GLN A 97 -9.30 -2.84 -4.96
N ILE A 98 -8.25 -2.94 -5.78
CA ILE A 98 -7.57 -4.21 -6.07
C ILE A 98 -7.03 -4.83 -4.77
N GLY A 99 -6.51 -4.02 -3.87
CA GLY A 99 -6.10 -4.45 -2.53
C GLY A 99 -7.24 -5.08 -1.72
N ILE A 100 -8.48 -4.55 -1.82
CA ILE A 100 -9.66 -5.18 -1.20
C ILE A 100 -9.92 -6.57 -1.79
N VAL A 101 -9.89 -6.71 -3.13
CA VAL A 101 -10.06 -8.00 -3.80
C VAL A 101 -8.97 -8.98 -3.36
N ALA A 102 -7.72 -8.54 -3.39
CA ALA A 102 -6.57 -9.35 -2.98
C ALA A 102 -6.68 -9.82 -1.53
N ASN A 103 -7.16 -8.94 -0.63
CA ASN A 103 -7.36 -9.27 0.78
C ASN A 103 -8.49 -10.29 0.97
N THR A 104 -9.58 -10.13 0.26
CA THR A 104 -10.73 -11.06 0.30
C THR A 104 -10.34 -12.45 -0.23
N GLU A 105 -9.49 -12.50 -1.24
CA GLU A 105 -9.04 -13.74 -1.88
C GLU A 105 -7.74 -14.31 -1.28
N GLY A 106 -7.16 -13.68 -0.26
CA GLY A 106 -6.03 -14.20 0.52
C GLY A 106 -4.65 -14.03 -0.11
N TRP A 107 -4.48 -13.10 -1.06
CA TRP A 107 -3.19 -12.81 -1.72
C TRP A 107 -2.74 -11.34 -1.59
N PHE A 108 -3.25 -10.64 -0.56
CA PHE A 108 -2.93 -9.22 -0.36
C PHE A 108 -1.44 -8.95 -0.14
N LEU A 109 -0.76 -9.79 0.62
CA LEU A 109 0.66 -9.58 0.92
C LEU A 109 1.54 -9.72 -0.33
N GLU A 110 1.20 -10.67 -1.20
CA GLU A 110 1.84 -10.86 -2.50
C GLU A 110 1.58 -9.65 -3.40
N TYR A 111 0.33 -9.18 -3.43
CA TYR A 111 -0.04 -7.96 -4.16
C TYR A 111 0.74 -6.74 -3.69
N LEU A 112 0.80 -6.55 -2.38
CA LEU A 112 1.47 -5.40 -1.76
C LEU A 112 2.97 -5.40 -2.08
N GLU A 113 3.65 -6.52 -1.82
CA GLU A 113 5.08 -6.67 -2.06
C GLU A 113 5.44 -6.48 -3.53
N THR A 114 4.72 -7.16 -4.43
CA THR A 114 4.98 -7.07 -5.88
C THR A 114 4.72 -5.66 -6.41
N THR A 115 3.61 -5.04 -6.00
CA THR A 115 3.25 -3.67 -6.42
C THR A 115 4.32 -2.66 -5.98
N TYR A 116 4.77 -2.74 -4.73
CA TYR A 116 5.79 -1.84 -4.21
C TYR A 116 7.18 -2.12 -4.76
N SER A 117 7.53 -3.37 -5.01
CA SER A 117 8.78 -3.74 -5.69
C SER A 117 8.85 -3.12 -7.08
N LEU A 118 7.82 -3.30 -7.89
CA LEU A 118 7.74 -2.69 -9.22
C LEU A 118 7.74 -1.16 -9.16
N TRP A 119 7.07 -0.57 -8.18
CA TRP A 119 7.01 0.88 -8.06
C TRP A 119 8.34 1.48 -7.59
N PHE A 120 8.95 0.95 -6.52
CA PHE A 120 10.13 1.54 -5.88
C PHE A 120 11.45 1.09 -6.50
N LEU A 121 11.53 -0.10 -7.10
CA LEU A 121 12.75 -0.62 -7.68
C LEU A 121 12.82 -0.46 -9.20
N GLU A 122 11.65 -0.42 -9.88
CA GLU A 122 11.57 -0.34 -11.34
C GLU A 122 10.93 0.96 -11.85
N GLY A 123 10.36 1.79 -10.95
CA GLY A 123 9.75 3.07 -11.31
C GLY A 123 8.36 2.94 -11.94
N LEU A 124 7.72 1.78 -11.87
CA LEU A 124 6.37 1.55 -12.39
C LEU A 124 5.32 2.00 -11.39
N GLU A 125 4.72 3.16 -11.63
CA GLU A 125 3.71 3.76 -10.73
C GLU A 125 2.65 2.74 -10.29
N ALA A 126 2.49 2.53 -8.99
CA ALA A 126 1.50 1.61 -8.45
C ALA A 126 0.08 1.94 -8.94
N GLY A 127 -0.65 0.94 -9.41
CA GLY A 127 -1.97 1.09 -9.99
C GLY A 127 -1.98 1.55 -11.46
N SER A 128 -0.82 1.89 -12.06
CA SER A 128 -0.74 2.14 -13.50
C SER A 128 -0.98 0.86 -14.30
N ASP A 129 -1.40 1.00 -15.56
CA ASP A 129 -1.66 -0.16 -16.42
C ASP A 129 -0.41 -1.03 -16.61
N GLN A 130 0.77 -0.41 -16.60
CA GLN A 130 2.04 -1.12 -16.73
C GLN A 130 2.36 -1.90 -15.45
N ASN A 131 2.23 -1.28 -14.29
CA ASN A 131 2.42 -1.93 -12.99
C ASN A 131 1.43 -3.08 -12.82
N LEU A 132 0.12 -2.85 -13.06
CA LEU A 132 -0.91 -3.88 -12.89
C LEU A 132 -0.72 -5.06 -13.84
N ARG A 133 -0.34 -4.83 -15.11
CA ARG A 133 -0.03 -5.94 -16.03
C ARG A 133 1.08 -6.84 -15.48
N GLN A 134 2.15 -6.25 -14.95
CA GLN A 134 3.26 -7.03 -14.39
C GLN A 134 2.85 -7.73 -13.08
N VAL A 135 2.15 -7.02 -12.19
CA VAL A 135 1.63 -7.62 -10.95
C VAL A 135 0.79 -8.86 -11.24
N PHE A 136 -0.19 -8.74 -12.13
CA PHE A 136 -1.08 -9.87 -12.43
C PHE A 136 -0.35 -11.01 -13.15
N SER A 137 0.61 -10.70 -14.01
CA SER A 137 1.44 -11.72 -14.65
C SER A 137 2.31 -12.47 -13.64
N LEU A 138 2.97 -11.76 -12.72
CA LEU A 138 3.84 -12.35 -11.71
C LEU A 138 3.07 -13.19 -10.68
N LEU A 139 1.83 -12.79 -10.38
CA LEU A 139 0.98 -13.47 -9.39
C LEU A 139 0.00 -14.47 -10.00
N ASP A 140 0.09 -14.71 -11.31
CA ASP A 140 -0.82 -15.60 -12.06
C ASP A 140 -2.30 -15.26 -11.80
N LYS A 141 -2.67 -13.98 -11.98
CA LYS A 141 -4.03 -13.48 -11.79
C LYS A 141 -4.66 -13.03 -13.10
N ASP A 142 -5.92 -13.36 -13.28
CA ASP A 142 -6.71 -12.84 -14.40
C ASP A 142 -7.02 -11.36 -14.20
N ALA A 143 -6.33 -10.51 -14.97
CA ALA A 143 -6.45 -9.06 -14.89
C ALA A 143 -7.89 -8.57 -15.11
N ARG A 144 -8.63 -9.15 -16.05
CA ARG A 144 -10.02 -8.74 -16.35
C ARG A 144 -10.92 -9.04 -15.17
N ASN A 145 -10.81 -10.24 -14.62
CA ASN A 145 -11.60 -10.67 -13.46
C ASN A 145 -11.29 -9.80 -12.22
N VAL A 146 -10.01 -9.60 -11.91
CA VAL A 146 -9.62 -8.79 -10.75
C VAL A 146 -10.06 -7.34 -10.88
N ILE A 147 -9.85 -6.69 -12.03
CA ILE A 147 -10.27 -5.30 -12.25
C ILE A 147 -11.80 -5.18 -12.22
N SER A 148 -12.52 -6.12 -12.83
CA SER A 148 -13.98 -6.16 -12.77
C SER A 148 -14.49 -6.20 -11.33
N LYS A 149 -13.94 -7.11 -10.50
CA LYS A 149 -14.28 -7.20 -9.07
C LYS A 149 -13.90 -5.93 -8.29
N ALA A 150 -12.74 -5.35 -8.57
CA ALA A 150 -12.25 -4.15 -7.90
C ALA A 150 -13.15 -2.93 -8.12
N THR A 151 -13.80 -2.86 -9.29
CA THR A 151 -14.71 -1.75 -9.66
C THR A 151 -16.19 -2.00 -9.34
N MET A 152 -16.54 -3.13 -8.73
CA MET A 152 -17.92 -3.41 -8.27
C MET A 152 -18.28 -2.50 -7.07
N ASP A 153 -19.54 -2.11 -7.01
CA ASP A 153 -20.09 -1.31 -5.90
C ASP A 153 -19.82 -1.98 -4.53
N SER A 154 -19.91 -3.31 -4.45
CA SER A 154 -19.63 -4.05 -3.22
C SER A 154 -18.19 -3.86 -2.74
N THR A 155 -17.21 -3.86 -3.64
CA THR A 155 -15.81 -3.62 -3.31
C THR A 155 -15.57 -2.17 -2.88
N ILE A 156 -16.19 -1.23 -3.58
CA ILE A 156 -16.13 0.20 -3.24
C ILE A 156 -16.73 0.43 -1.85
N GLN A 157 -17.87 -0.16 -1.53
CA GLN A 157 -18.49 -0.06 -0.21
C GLN A 157 -17.62 -0.64 0.92
N ILE A 158 -16.95 -1.78 0.68
CA ILE A 158 -16.00 -2.34 1.65
C ILE A 158 -14.84 -1.36 1.89
N TYR A 159 -14.28 -0.80 0.81
CA TYR A 159 -13.19 0.18 0.88
C TYR A 159 -13.57 1.43 1.67
N GLU A 160 -14.77 1.96 1.43
CA GLU A 160 -15.31 3.10 2.16
C GLU A 160 -15.55 2.77 3.63
N LYS A 161 -16.22 1.65 3.91
CA LYS A 161 -16.48 1.17 5.29
C LYS A 161 -15.19 0.99 6.08
N ASN A 162 -14.19 0.36 5.49
CA ASN A 162 -12.88 0.20 6.12
C ASN A 162 -12.23 1.55 6.42
N THR A 163 -12.35 2.50 5.51
CA THR A 163 -11.79 3.86 5.67
C THR A 163 -12.48 4.61 6.81
N GLU A 164 -13.81 4.56 6.89
CA GLU A 164 -14.56 5.19 8.00
C GLU A 164 -14.27 4.49 9.35
N LEU A 165 -14.11 3.17 9.35
CA LEU A 165 -13.70 2.45 10.56
C LEU A 165 -12.30 2.87 11.02
N ALA A 166 -11.34 2.98 10.10
CA ALA A 166 -9.99 3.46 10.43
C ALA A 166 -10.04 4.86 11.04
N LYS A 167 -10.80 5.76 10.42
CA LYS A 167 -11.02 7.12 10.91
C LYS A 167 -11.61 7.15 12.32
N SER A 168 -12.64 6.34 12.59
CA SER A 168 -13.24 6.22 13.92
C SER A 168 -12.30 5.66 14.99
N ARG A 169 -11.25 4.93 14.57
CA ARG A 169 -10.18 4.40 15.43
C ARG A 169 -8.99 5.35 15.59
N GLY A 170 -9.07 6.55 15.04
CA GLY A 170 -8.02 7.56 15.13
C GLY A 170 -6.81 7.29 14.22
N VAL A 171 -6.97 6.48 13.17
CA VAL A 171 -5.91 6.27 12.18
C VAL A 171 -5.70 7.55 11.37
N PHE A 172 -4.47 8.07 11.36
CA PHE A 172 -4.10 9.30 10.64
C PHE A 172 -2.93 9.10 9.67
N GLY A 173 -2.33 7.91 9.65
CA GLY A 173 -1.20 7.52 8.81
C GLY A 173 -1.14 6.00 8.60
N VAL A 174 -0.36 5.56 7.64
CA VAL A 174 -0.14 4.15 7.28
C VAL A 174 1.32 3.92 6.89
#